data_a09614314315a2fdf4bb5fd1d24dc8d0
#
_entry.id   a09614314315a2fdf4bb5fd1d24dc8d0
#
_cell.length_a   1.000
_cell.length_b   1.000
_cell.length_c   1.000
_cell.angle_alpha   90.00
_cell.angle_beta   90.00
_cell.angle_gamma   90.00
#
_symmetry.space_group_name_H-M   'P 1'
#
loop_
_entity.id
_entity.type
_entity.pdbx_description
1 polymer ?
#
loop_
_entity_poly.entity_id
_entity_poly.type
_entity_poly.pdbx_seq_one_letter_code
_entity_poly.pdbx_strand_id
1 'polypeptide(L)'
;MPLFNSPEPSFDAVVIGAGALGLCAAAELNRRGRRVAVIDQGGVNASAVAAGMIAPAMECAIDDLSSEAAGVLRRARSLWPAFAQATGVRLYGDRAEWRGGNVAELAARMSALGFQHDYDAASARLTTREDAKVDPPQALAALSQGLTVIEARALRMAQDGQCWRIETTAGAVRGDHVILATGSDPALDGLPPEARAAVACITPIRGQIGLVKEKLVDHVVRGQGAYVAPMGEGSVIGATMEPGERSVTPDGARCEAMLAAAWLVLGQPPRPLTIDWRAGVRGTTPDGLPMAGQVAPGLHVALGPRRNGWLLGPLVGAVVADATEGRRVAEPTLHPLRFL
;
A
#
# COMPACT_ATOMS: atom_id res chain seq x y z
N MET A 1 0.76 47.98 9.10
CA MET A 1 0.93 47.61 7.70
C MET A 1 0.33 46.23 7.53
N PRO A 2 -0.69 46.03 6.68
CA PRO A 2 -1.19 44.71 6.38
C PRO A 2 -0.07 43.95 5.63
N LEU A 3 0.38 42.85 6.17
CA LEU A 3 1.23 41.89 5.49
C LEU A 3 0.46 41.42 4.25
N PHE A 4 0.98 41.68 3.07
CA PHE A 4 0.47 41.12 1.82
C PHE A 4 0.41 39.61 1.99
N ASN A 5 -0.79 39.06 2.16
CA ASN A 5 -1.02 37.62 2.08
C ASN A 5 -0.66 37.20 0.66
N SER A 6 0.45 36.51 0.50
CA SER A 6 0.69 35.79 -0.75
C SER A 6 -0.51 34.87 -1.01
N PRO A 7 -1.00 34.82 -2.26
CA PRO A 7 -2.13 33.96 -2.57
C PRO A 7 -1.83 32.52 -2.15
N GLU A 8 -2.81 31.85 -1.54
CA GLU A 8 -2.68 30.44 -1.17
C GLU A 8 -2.34 29.60 -2.41
N PRO A 9 -1.35 28.70 -2.36
CA PRO A 9 -1.01 27.88 -3.50
C PRO A 9 -2.19 27.01 -3.91
N SER A 10 -2.45 26.94 -5.22
CA SER A 10 -3.58 26.22 -5.81
C SER A 10 -3.09 25.17 -6.79
N PHE A 11 -3.72 23.98 -6.75
CA PHE A 11 -3.42 22.81 -7.56
C PHE A 11 -4.68 22.23 -8.19
N ASP A 12 -4.51 21.46 -9.27
CA ASP A 12 -5.63 20.73 -9.88
C ASP A 12 -6.04 19.57 -8.97
N ALA A 13 -5.07 18.99 -8.21
CA ALA A 13 -5.33 17.98 -7.22
C ALA A 13 -4.39 18.09 -6.01
N VAL A 14 -4.92 17.83 -4.82
CA VAL A 14 -4.17 17.74 -3.57
C VAL A 14 -4.36 16.35 -2.99
N VAL A 15 -3.27 15.61 -2.80
CA VAL A 15 -3.26 14.29 -2.16
C VAL A 15 -2.83 14.43 -0.71
N ILE A 16 -3.60 13.91 0.24
CA ILE A 16 -3.29 13.92 1.66
C ILE A 16 -2.78 12.54 2.06
N GLY A 17 -1.47 12.41 2.26
CA GLY A 17 -0.74 11.19 2.60
C GLY A 17 0.18 10.71 1.49
N ALA A 18 1.48 10.52 1.81
CA ALA A 18 2.55 10.05 0.92
C ALA A 18 2.85 8.55 1.10
N GLY A 19 1.84 7.75 1.40
CA GLY A 19 1.93 6.30 1.33
C GLY A 19 1.83 5.77 -0.11
N ALA A 20 1.95 4.45 -0.30
CA ALA A 20 1.92 3.82 -1.63
C ALA A 20 0.70 4.22 -2.46
N LEU A 21 -0.52 4.20 -1.88
CA LEU A 21 -1.73 4.57 -2.62
C LEU A 21 -1.75 6.05 -2.99
N GLY A 22 -1.38 6.93 -2.05
CA GLY A 22 -1.36 8.38 -2.28
C GLY A 22 -0.33 8.77 -3.34
N LEU A 23 0.89 8.26 -3.26
CA LEU A 23 1.92 8.56 -4.25
C LEU A 23 1.64 7.92 -5.61
N CYS A 24 1.05 6.73 -5.67
CA CYS A 24 0.61 6.17 -6.96
C CYS A 24 -0.50 7.02 -7.60
N ALA A 25 -1.46 7.52 -6.81
CA ALA A 25 -2.49 8.42 -7.30
C ALA A 25 -1.89 9.77 -7.77
N ALA A 26 -0.99 10.36 -6.98
CA ALA A 26 -0.32 11.61 -7.33
C ALA A 26 0.53 11.47 -8.60
N ALA A 27 1.30 10.39 -8.72
CA ALA A 27 2.12 10.11 -9.90
C ALA A 27 1.25 9.91 -11.15
N GLU A 28 0.13 9.19 -11.04
CA GLU A 28 -0.79 8.99 -12.18
C GLU A 28 -1.46 10.30 -12.60
N LEU A 29 -1.93 11.12 -11.67
CA LEU A 29 -2.49 12.44 -11.96
C LEU A 29 -1.46 13.37 -12.61
N ASN A 30 -0.23 13.40 -12.08
CA ASN A 30 0.88 14.19 -12.65
C ASN A 30 1.21 13.72 -14.07
N ARG A 31 1.26 12.41 -14.31
CA ARG A 31 1.47 11.82 -15.64
C ARG A 31 0.37 12.22 -16.64
N ARG A 32 -0.86 12.45 -16.16
CA ARG A 32 -1.98 12.98 -16.95
C ARG A 32 -1.95 14.50 -17.11
N GLY A 33 -0.87 15.16 -16.68
CA GLY A 33 -0.68 16.61 -16.86
C GLY A 33 -1.35 17.47 -15.80
N ARG A 34 -1.77 16.92 -14.67
CA ARG A 34 -2.36 17.68 -13.56
C ARG A 34 -1.26 18.26 -12.68
N ARG A 35 -1.43 19.48 -12.19
CA ARG A 35 -0.58 20.07 -11.15
C ARG A 35 -1.00 19.48 -9.81
N VAL A 36 -0.12 18.65 -9.23
CA VAL A 36 -0.42 17.89 -8.01
C VAL A 36 0.45 18.36 -6.86
N ALA A 37 -0.18 18.56 -5.69
CA ALA A 37 0.52 18.65 -4.42
C ALA A 37 0.24 17.42 -3.56
N VAL A 38 1.24 16.98 -2.81
CA VAL A 38 1.12 15.93 -1.79
C VAL A 38 1.38 16.57 -0.44
N ILE A 39 0.43 16.48 0.48
CA ILE A 39 0.57 16.91 1.87
C ILE A 39 0.86 15.68 2.71
N ASP A 40 2.00 15.66 3.39
CA ASP A 40 2.38 14.58 4.29
C ASP A 40 3.19 15.15 5.47
N GLN A 41 2.93 14.66 6.67
CA GLN A 41 3.62 15.16 7.88
C GLN A 41 5.05 14.65 8.01
N GLY A 42 5.50 13.83 7.08
CA GLY A 42 6.79 13.15 7.15
C GLY A 42 6.79 11.95 8.10
N GLY A 43 7.98 11.37 8.27
CA GLY A 43 8.17 10.21 9.12
C GLY A 43 7.90 8.87 8.43
N VAL A 44 7.93 7.80 9.23
CA VAL A 44 7.83 6.42 8.72
C VAL A 44 6.37 5.99 8.64
N ASN A 45 5.87 5.75 7.44
CA ASN A 45 4.53 5.24 7.19
C ASN A 45 4.53 3.71 6.95
N ALA A 46 3.34 3.10 6.95
CA ALA A 46 3.19 1.66 6.75
C ALA A 46 3.73 1.17 5.39
N SER A 47 3.79 2.02 4.38
CA SER A 47 4.32 1.67 3.05
C SER A 47 5.84 1.57 3.05
N ALA A 48 6.53 2.42 3.85
CA ALA A 48 7.97 2.34 4.07
C ALA A 48 8.35 1.13 4.94
N VAL A 49 7.46 0.75 5.90
CA VAL A 49 7.60 -0.45 6.74
C VAL A 49 6.87 -1.62 6.08
N ALA A 50 7.33 -2.03 4.90
CA ALA A 50 6.74 -3.12 4.13
C ALA A 50 7.83 -3.87 3.36
N ALA A 51 7.56 -5.11 2.96
CA ALA A 51 8.47 -5.87 2.09
C ALA A 51 8.34 -5.50 0.60
N GLY A 52 7.37 -4.67 0.24
CA GLY A 52 7.16 -4.20 -1.14
C GLY A 52 6.61 -5.26 -2.09
N MET A 53 5.91 -6.28 -1.59
CA MET A 53 5.41 -7.37 -2.41
C MET A 53 4.30 -6.93 -3.36
N ILE A 54 4.41 -7.38 -4.61
CA ILE A 54 3.43 -7.26 -5.69
C ILE A 54 3.08 -8.70 -6.07
N ALA A 55 2.27 -9.35 -5.25
CA ALA A 55 2.19 -10.80 -5.15
C ALA A 55 0.76 -11.32 -5.32
N PRO A 56 0.12 -11.17 -6.50
CA PRO A 56 -1.27 -11.57 -6.69
C PRO A 56 -1.48 -13.07 -6.45
N ALA A 57 -0.57 -13.94 -6.91
CA ALA A 57 -0.74 -15.37 -6.81
C ALA A 57 -0.67 -15.86 -5.36
N MET A 58 0.37 -15.47 -4.63
CA MET A 58 0.54 -15.87 -3.23
C MET A 58 -0.54 -15.25 -2.33
N GLU A 59 -0.90 -13.97 -2.52
CA GLU A 59 -1.93 -13.32 -1.71
C GLU A 59 -3.30 -13.98 -1.89
N CYS A 60 -3.67 -14.31 -3.14
CA CYS A 60 -4.93 -15.00 -3.43
C CYS A 60 -4.99 -16.39 -2.80
N ALA A 61 -3.90 -17.15 -2.87
CA ALA A 61 -3.85 -18.49 -2.30
C ALA A 61 -3.86 -18.49 -0.76
N ILE A 62 -3.10 -17.56 -0.14
CA ILE A 62 -2.99 -17.46 1.33
C ILE A 62 -4.32 -17.00 1.96
N ASP A 63 -5.01 -16.02 1.34
CA ASP A 63 -6.25 -15.46 1.88
C ASP A 63 -7.51 -16.19 1.40
N ASP A 64 -7.36 -17.21 0.56
CA ASP A 64 -8.50 -17.95 -0.02
C ASP A 64 -9.50 -17.02 -0.70
N LEU A 65 -8.98 -16.14 -1.56
CA LEU A 65 -9.79 -15.09 -2.19
C LEU A 65 -10.74 -15.68 -3.25
N SER A 66 -11.88 -15.01 -3.41
CA SER A 66 -12.80 -15.31 -4.52
C SER A 66 -12.15 -15.03 -5.88
N SER A 67 -12.68 -15.63 -6.94
CA SER A 67 -12.23 -15.38 -8.31
C SER A 67 -12.36 -13.91 -8.72
N GLU A 68 -13.37 -13.20 -8.20
CA GLU A 68 -13.55 -11.76 -8.43
C GLU A 68 -12.41 -10.94 -7.79
N ALA A 69 -12.13 -11.16 -6.50
CA ALA A 69 -11.04 -10.50 -5.80
C ALA A 69 -9.67 -10.85 -6.43
N ALA A 70 -9.44 -12.10 -6.81
CA ALA A 70 -8.26 -12.53 -7.53
C ALA A 70 -8.12 -11.80 -8.89
N GLY A 71 -9.23 -11.57 -9.58
CA GLY A 71 -9.28 -10.76 -10.80
C GLY A 71 -8.81 -9.33 -10.58
N VAL A 72 -9.20 -8.68 -9.48
CA VAL A 72 -8.73 -7.33 -9.10
C VAL A 72 -7.22 -7.33 -8.89
N LEU A 73 -6.69 -8.29 -8.11
CA LEU A 73 -5.26 -8.36 -7.83
C LEU A 73 -4.43 -8.63 -9.11
N ARG A 74 -4.95 -9.46 -10.01
CA ARG A 74 -4.29 -9.73 -11.30
C ARG A 74 -4.27 -8.51 -12.20
N ARG A 75 -5.39 -7.75 -12.30
CA ARG A 75 -5.42 -6.47 -13.03
C ARG A 75 -4.46 -5.46 -12.43
N ALA A 76 -4.40 -5.34 -11.10
CA ALA A 76 -3.44 -4.47 -10.44
C ALA A 76 -2.00 -4.83 -10.79
N ARG A 77 -1.64 -6.12 -10.78
CA ARG A 77 -0.31 -6.63 -11.16
C ARG A 77 0.04 -6.30 -12.61
N SER A 78 -0.92 -6.43 -13.54
CA SER A 78 -0.68 -6.18 -14.96
C SER A 78 -0.36 -4.72 -15.29
N LEU A 79 -0.77 -3.77 -14.45
CA LEU A 79 -0.45 -2.34 -14.63
C LEU A 79 0.99 -1.99 -14.24
N TRP A 80 1.62 -2.80 -13.38
CA TRP A 80 2.93 -2.48 -12.81
C TRP A 80 4.04 -2.28 -13.84
N PRO A 81 4.22 -3.09 -14.89
CA PRO A 81 5.35 -2.88 -15.83
C PRO A 81 5.32 -1.50 -16.49
N ALA A 82 4.18 -1.10 -17.04
CA ALA A 82 4.03 0.21 -17.69
C ALA A 82 4.11 1.37 -16.67
N PHE A 83 3.49 1.21 -15.48
CA PHE A 83 3.54 2.20 -14.43
C PHE A 83 4.97 2.39 -13.90
N ALA A 84 5.71 1.32 -13.67
CA ALA A 84 7.09 1.35 -13.21
C ALA A 84 8.01 2.03 -14.24
N GLN A 85 7.83 1.73 -15.52
CA GLN A 85 8.56 2.40 -16.59
C GLN A 85 8.29 3.92 -16.61
N ALA A 86 7.03 4.31 -16.45
CA ALA A 86 6.62 5.70 -16.50
C ALA A 86 7.05 6.53 -15.26
N THR A 87 7.20 5.88 -14.10
CA THR A 87 7.49 6.55 -12.83
C THR A 87 8.92 6.35 -12.33
N GLY A 88 9.74 5.55 -13.02
CA GLY A 88 11.11 5.22 -12.61
C GLY A 88 11.17 4.25 -11.41
N VAL A 89 10.05 3.68 -10.98
CA VAL A 89 10.03 2.64 -9.94
C VAL A 89 10.67 1.37 -10.48
N ARG A 90 11.62 0.81 -9.74
CA ARG A 90 12.26 -0.45 -10.12
C ARG A 90 11.48 -1.65 -9.59
N LEU A 91 11.11 -2.55 -10.50
CA LEU A 91 10.56 -3.87 -10.16
C LEU A 91 11.69 -4.87 -9.98
N TYR A 92 11.58 -5.69 -8.95
CA TYR A 92 12.54 -6.75 -8.64
C TYR A 92 11.87 -8.10 -8.64
N GLY A 93 12.57 -9.08 -9.20
CA GLY A 93 12.21 -10.50 -9.13
C GLY A 93 10.86 -10.81 -9.78
N ASP A 94 10.73 -12.06 -10.11
CA ASP A 94 9.53 -12.66 -10.66
C ASP A 94 9.25 -14.02 -9.99
N ARG A 95 9.98 -14.33 -8.89
CA ARG A 95 9.88 -15.60 -8.19
C ARG A 95 9.48 -15.40 -6.72
N ALA A 96 8.44 -16.12 -6.32
CA ALA A 96 8.07 -16.32 -4.93
C ALA A 96 7.92 -17.81 -4.64
N GLU A 97 8.35 -18.25 -3.45
CA GLU A 97 8.31 -19.61 -3.00
C GLU A 97 7.57 -19.71 -1.68
N TRP A 98 6.70 -20.72 -1.54
CA TRP A 98 6.11 -21.11 -0.27
C TRP A 98 6.72 -22.43 0.18
N ARG A 99 7.04 -22.54 1.46
CA ARG A 99 7.56 -23.74 2.12
C ARG A 99 6.70 -24.11 3.32
N GLY A 100 6.36 -25.38 3.45
CA GLY A 100 5.71 -25.90 4.66
C GLY A 100 4.42 -26.67 4.42
N GLY A 101 3.71 -26.95 5.51
CA GLY A 101 2.71 -28.00 5.60
C GLY A 101 1.44 -27.87 4.77
N ASN A 102 1.01 -26.66 4.38
CA ASN A 102 -0.23 -26.45 3.61
C ASN A 102 0.04 -26.21 2.10
N VAL A 103 1.21 -26.58 1.62
CA VAL A 103 1.63 -26.29 0.23
C VAL A 103 0.69 -26.89 -0.82
N ALA A 104 0.16 -28.09 -0.59
CA ALA A 104 -0.79 -28.75 -1.51
C ALA A 104 -2.12 -27.97 -1.63
N GLU A 105 -2.62 -27.45 -0.51
CA GLU A 105 -3.83 -26.64 -0.47
C GLU A 105 -3.64 -25.34 -1.23
N LEU A 106 -2.52 -24.64 -1.01
CA LEU A 106 -2.19 -23.41 -1.72
C LEU A 106 -2.01 -23.64 -3.22
N ALA A 107 -1.39 -24.75 -3.62
CA ALA A 107 -1.25 -25.13 -5.02
C ALA A 107 -2.64 -25.39 -5.67
N ALA A 108 -3.54 -26.07 -4.98
CA ALA A 108 -4.90 -26.31 -5.45
C ALA A 108 -5.67 -24.97 -5.62
N ARG A 109 -5.55 -24.04 -4.67
CA ARG A 109 -6.16 -22.72 -4.78
C ARG A 109 -5.58 -21.90 -5.94
N MET A 110 -4.25 -21.90 -6.11
CA MET A 110 -3.61 -21.25 -7.27
C MET A 110 -4.13 -21.82 -8.60
N SER A 111 -4.23 -23.16 -8.70
CA SER A 111 -4.78 -23.82 -9.87
C SER A 111 -6.24 -23.39 -10.15
N ALA A 112 -7.08 -23.40 -9.12
CA ALA A 112 -8.48 -23.01 -9.22
C ALA A 112 -8.66 -21.56 -9.67
N LEU A 113 -7.75 -20.68 -9.28
CA LEU A 113 -7.73 -19.27 -9.66
C LEU A 113 -6.96 -19.00 -10.96
N GLY A 114 -6.37 -20.02 -11.61
CA GLY A 114 -5.65 -19.91 -12.88
C GLY A 114 -4.30 -19.20 -12.77
N PHE A 115 -3.61 -19.27 -11.62
CA PHE A 115 -2.25 -18.79 -11.47
C PHE A 115 -1.24 -19.86 -11.87
N GLN A 116 -0.18 -19.44 -12.59
CA GLN A 116 0.94 -20.31 -12.96
C GLN A 116 1.80 -20.61 -11.74
N HIS A 117 2.07 -21.89 -11.51
CA HIS A 117 2.91 -22.31 -10.39
C HIS A 117 3.54 -23.69 -10.63
N ASP A 118 4.63 -23.95 -9.94
CA ASP A 118 5.25 -25.26 -9.85
C ASP A 118 5.07 -25.78 -8.43
N TYR A 119 4.56 -27.00 -8.30
CA TYR A 119 4.34 -27.68 -7.02
C TYR A 119 5.18 -28.95 -6.92
N ASP A 120 6.04 -28.99 -5.91
CA ASP A 120 6.85 -30.17 -5.56
C ASP A 120 6.38 -30.74 -4.20
N ALA A 121 5.67 -31.86 -4.26
CA ALA A 121 5.17 -32.52 -3.06
C ALA A 121 6.28 -33.13 -2.21
N ALA A 122 7.39 -33.61 -2.82
CA ALA A 122 8.46 -34.24 -2.10
C ALA A 122 9.26 -33.28 -1.23
N SER A 123 9.48 -32.07 -1.71
CA SER A 123 10.16 -31.01 -0.96
C SER A 123 9.21 -30.06 -0.22
N ALA A 124 7.90 -30.29 -0.30
CA ALA A 124 6.86 -29.40 0.24
C ALA A 124 7.05 -27.93 -0.18
N ARG A 125 7.22 -27.70 -1.50
CA ARG A 125 7.46 -26.37 -2.09
C ARG A 125 6.45 -26.03 -3.16
N LEU A 126 6.03 -24.77 -3.16
CA LEU A 126 5.21 -24.16 -4.19
C LEU A 126 5.92 -22.90 -4.69
N THR A 127 6.10 -22.77 -5.99
CA THR A 127 6.80 -21.64 -6.60
C THR A 127 5.92 -20.99 -7.65
N THR A 128 5.90 -19.67 -7.70
CA THR A 128 5.26 -18.91 -8.79
C THR A 128 6.21 -17.85 -9.34
N ARG A 129 6.01 -17.48 -10.62
CA ARG A 129 6.69 -16.37 -11.29
C ARG A 129 5.76 -15.19 -11.58
N GLU A 130 4.51 -15.24 -11.11
CA GLU A 130 3.55 -14.16 -11.31
C GLU A 130 3.72 -13.01 -10.29
N ASP A 131 4.47 -13.26 -9.22
CA ASP A 131 4.73 -12.31 -8.16
C ASP A 131 6.02 -11.49 -8.46
N ALA A 132 6.05 -10.27 -7.99
CA ALA A 132 7.19 -9.37 -8.05
C ALA A 132 7.31 -8.59 -6.72
N LYS A 133 8.24 -7.67 -6.65
CA LYS A 133 8.37 -6.73 -5.52
C LYS A 133 8.98 -5.40 -5.96
N VAL A 134 8.79 -4.39 -5.14
CA VAL A 134 9.57 -3.14 -5.15
C VAL A 134 10.44 -3.07 -3.91
N ASP A 135 11.42 -2.19 -3.91
CA ASP A 135 12.08 -1.71 -2.70
C ASP A 135 11.29 -0.49 -2.21
N PRO A 136 10.59 -0.56 -1.06
CA PRO A 136 9.68 0.50 -0.64
C PRO A 136 10.31 1.88 -0.50
N PRO A 137 11.47 2.08 0.15
CA PRO A 137 12.11 3.38 0.20
C PRO A 137 12.46 3.95 -1.18
N GLN A 138 13.00 3.13 -2.08
CA GLN A 138 13.32 3.55 -3.45
C GLN A 138 12.06 3.88 -4.24
N ALA A 139 11.01 3.06 -4.11
CA ALA A 139 9.76 3.26 -4.82
C ALA A 139 9.03 4.54 -4.35
N LEU A 140 8.99 4.81 -3.03
CA LEU A 140 8.43 6.06 -2.51
C LEU A 140 9.21 7.27 -3.02
N ALA A 141 10.53 7.21 -3.03
CA ALA A 141 11.39 8.28 -3.56
C ALA A 141 11.16 8.51 -5.07
N ALA A 142 11.07 7.43 -5.86
CA ALA A 142 10.81 7.54 -7.30
C ALA A 142 9.43 8.14 -7.58
N LEU A 143 8.38 7.69 -6.88
CA LEU A 143 7.02 8.20 -7.02
C LEU A 143 6.87 9.67 -6.61
N SER A 144 7.73 10.16 -5.72
CA SER A 144 7.73 11.56 -5.28
C SER A 144 8.45 12.51 -6.25
N GLN A 145 9.21 11.98 -7.21
CA GLN A 145 9.97 12.81 -8.15
C GLN A 145 9.05 13.67 -9.02
N GLY A 146 9.38 14.96 -9.08
CA GLY A 146 8.60 15.94 -9.87
C GLY A 146 7.26 16.35 -9.26
N LEU A 147 6.89 15.84 -8.08
CA LEU A 147 5.71 16.28 -7.33
C LEU A 147 6.06 17.44 -6.37
N THR A 148 5.10 18.31 -6.14
CA THR A 148 5.18 19.29 -5.05
C THR A 148 4.80 18.57 -3.75
N VAL A 149 5.80 18.30 -2.89
CA VAL A 149 5.55 17.71 -1.57
C VAL A 149 5.58 18.80 -0.52
N ILE A 150 4.52 18.91 0.26
CA ILE A 150 4.36 19.86 1.36
C ILE A 150 4.47 19.06 2.66
N GLU A 151 5.60 19.22 3.35
CA GLU A 151 5.82 18.58 4.65
C GLU A 151 4.99 19.28 5.72
N ALA A 152 3.78 18.78 5.92
CA ALA A 152 2.82 19.34 6.86
C ALA A 152 1.74 18.32 7.22
N ARG A 153 1.10 18.51 8.36
CA ARG A 153 -0.12 17.79 8.72
C ARG A 153 -1.34 18.55 8.21
N ALA A 154 -2.22 17.89 7.48
CA ALA A 154 -3.55 18.40 7.16
C ALA A 154 -4.41 18.38 8.43
N LEU A 155 -5.04 19.49 8.78
CA LEU A 155 -5.79 19.65 10.01
C LEU A 155 -7.30 19.71 9.75
N ARG A 156 -7.68 20.48 8.74
CA ARG A 156 -9.07 20.73 8.41
C ARG A 156 -9.21 20.97 6.92
N MET A 157 -10.37 20.61 6.36
CA MET A 157 -10.75 20.97 5.02
C MET A 157 -12.13 21.59 4.98
N ALA A 158 -12.35 22.47 4.02
CA ALA A 158 -13.62 23.11 3.79
C ALA A 158 -13.82 23.33 2.28
N GLN A 159 -15.05 23.20 1.82
CA GLN A 159 -15.40 23.57 0.45
C GLN A 159 -15.42 25.08 0.33
N ASP A 160 -14.79 25.61 -0.71
CA ASP A 160 -14.72 27.03 -1.04
C ASP A 160 -15.07 27.23 -2.52
N GLY A 161 -16.32 27.46 -2.79
CA GLY A 161 -16.87 27.44 -4.15
C GLY A 161 -16.82 26.04 -4.76
N GLN A 162 -16.11 25.89 -5.87
CA GLN A 162 -15.90 24.60 -6.54
C GLN A 162 -14.59 23.90 -6.10
N CYS A 163 -13.76 24.57 -5.28
CA CYS A 163 -12.49 24.06 -4.81
C CYS A 163 -12.59 23.62 -3.34
N TRP A 164 -11.59 22.89 -2.90
CA TRP A 164 -11.36 22.58 -1.50
C TRP A 164 -10.20 23.41 -0.96
N ARG A 165 -10.37 23.97 0.23
CA ARG A 165 -9.32 24.63 1.01
C ARG A 165 -8.90 23.71 2.14
N ILE A 166 -7.61 23.38 2.20
CA ILE A 166 -7.01 22.51 3.20
C ILE A 166 -6.12 23.34 4.11
N GLU A 167 -6.44 23.38 5.38
CA GLU A 167 -5.61 23.99 6.43
C GLU A 167 -4.57 22.97 6.88
N THR A 168 -3.32 23.39 6.92
CA THR A 168 -2.20 22.55 7.34
C THR A 168 -1.36 23.26 8.40
N THR A 169 -0.45 22.51 9.03
CA THR A 169 0.53 23.09 9.97
C THR A 169 1.52 24.06 9.31
N ALA A 170 1.61 24.11 7.97
CA ALA A 170 2.49 24.97 7.21
C ALA A 170 1.74 26.07 6.41
N GLY A 171 0.44 26.26 6.66
CA GLY A 171 -0.40 27.20 5.93
C GLY A 171 -1.53 26.51 5.20
N ALA A 172 -2.30 27.27 4.39
CA ALA A 172 -3.42 26.72 3.64
C ALA A 172 -3.03 26.41 2.19
N VAL A 173 -3.68 25.38 1.61
CA VAL A 173 -3.51 24.93 0.24
C VAL A 173 -4.88 24.75 -0.38
N ARG A 174 -5.03 25.05 -1.68
CA ARG A 174 -6.27 24.87 -2.44
C ARG A 174 -6.12 23.80 -3.51
N GLY A 175 -7.19 23.06 -3.76
CA GLY A 175 -7.25 22.06 -4.83
C GLY A 175 -8.66 21.93 -5.41
N ASP A 176 -8.75 21.74 -6.73
CA ASP A 176 -10.03 21.44 -7.38
C ASP A 176 -10.51 20.04 -6.96
N HIS A 177 -9.56 19.12 -6.80
CA HIS A 177 -9.78 17.78 -6.29
C HIS A 177 -8.91 17.52 -5.06
N VAL A 178 -9.48 16.81 -4.06
CA VAL A 178 -8.73 16.30 -2.90
C VAL A 178 -8.82 14.79 -2.87
N ILE A 179 -7.68 14.13 -2.64
CA ILE A 179 -7.58 12.69 -2.51
C ILE A 179 -7.14 12.35 -1.09
N LEU A 180 -8.02 11.72 -0.31
CA LEU A 180 -7.70 11.23 1.03
C LEU A 180 -6.97 9.89 0.92
N ALA A 181 -5.67 9.88 1.21
CA ALA A 181 -4.80 8.72 1.24
C ALA A 181 -4.13 8.56 2.63
N THR A 182 -4.87 8.88 3.69
CA THR A 182 -4.41 9.03 5.07
C THR A 182 -4.08 7.70 5.79
N GLY A 183 -4.13 6.58 5.07
CA GLY A 183 -3.83 5.27 5.63
C GLY A 183 -4.86 4.83 6.67
N SER A 184 -4.41 4.61 7.91
CA SER A 184 -5.28 4.26 9.05
C SER A 184 -5.60 5.45 9.96
N ASP A 185 -5.12 6.66 9.63
CA ASP A 185 -5.40 7.86 10.42
C ASP A 185 -6.63 8.59 9.88
N PRO A 186 -7.75 8.63 10.63
CA PRO A 186 -8.97 9.32 10.21
C PRO A 186 -8.99 10.81 10.56
N ALA A 187 -7.98 11.34 11.24
CA ALA A 187 -8.03 12.65 11.91
C ALA A 187 -7.89 13.82 10.91
N LEU A 188 -8.99 14.15 10.24
CA LEU A 188 -9.13 15.37 9.43
C LEU A 188 -10.51 15.98 9.67
N ASP A 189 -10.53 17.23 10.14
CA ASP A 189 -11.77 17.95 10.37
C ASP A 189 -12.39 18.46 9.06
N GLY A 190 -13.72 18.68 9.09
CA GLY A 190 -14.46 19.26 7.96
C GLY A 190 -14.82 18.29 6.84
N LEU A 191 -14.68 16.98 7.04
CA LEU A 191 -15.13 15.97 6.10
C LEU A 191 -16.67 15.98 5.94
N PRO A 192 -17.19 15.93 4.70
CA PRO A 192 -18.61 15.68 4.46
C PRO A 192 -19.06 14.33 5.04
N PRO A 193 -20.37 14.13 5.28
CA PRO A 193 -20.89 12.90 5.91
C PRO A 193 -20.46 11.63 5.22
N GLU A 194 -20.51 11.57 3.89
CA GLU A 194 -20.16 10.39 3.09
C GLU A 194 -18.66 10.06 3.20
N ALA A 195 -17.79 11.08 3.12
CA ALA A 195 -16.36 10.90 3.30
C ALA A 195 -16.01 10.47 4.73
N ARG A 196 -16.70 11.03 5.73
CA ARG A 196 -16.53 10.62 7.13
C ARG A 196 -16.94 9.17 7.33
N ALA A 197 -18.06 8.75 6.75
CA ALA A 197 -18.51 7.37 6.82
C ALA A 197 -17.53 6.42 6.13
N ALA A 198 -17.03 6.76 4.94
CA ALA A 198 -16.01 5.96 4.25
C ALA A 198 -14.71 5.82 5.08
N VAL A 199 -14.21 6.91 5.64
CA VAL A 199 -13.01 6.88 6.51
C VAL A 199 -13.25 6.07 7.78
N ALA A 200 -14.45 6.14 8.36
CA ALA A 200 -14.82 5.39 9.56
C ALA A 200 -14.87 3.87 9.36
N CYS A 201 -15.03 3.38 8.12
CA CYS A 201 -14.95 1.96 7.79
C CYS A 201 -13.52 1.40 7.89
N ILE A 202 -12.50 2.26 7.96
CA ILE A 202 -11.10 1.82 8.00
C ILE A 202 -10.71 1.38 9.40
N THR A 203 -10.33 0.12 9.52
CA THR A 203 -9.79 -0.43 10.77
C THR A 203 -8.27 -0.59 10.71
N PRO A 204 -7.55 -0.32 11.82
CA PRO A 204 -6.10 -0.44 11.85
C PRO A 204 -5.66 -1.90 11.98
N ILE A 205 -4.52 -2.21 11.35
CA ILE A 205 -3.81 -3.48 11.54
C ILE A 205 -2.33 -3.16 11.66
N ARG A 206 -1.76 -3.35 12.85
CA ARG A 206 -0.31 -3.26 13.03
C ARG A 206 0.37 -4.42 12.34
N GLY A 207 1.54 -4.15 11.74
CA GLY A 207 2.45 -5.17 11.24
C GLY A 207 3.87 -4.81 11.57
N GLN A 208 4.64 -5.81 12.00
CA GLN A 208 6.03 -5.66 12.36
C GLN A 208 6.90 -6.39 11.36
N ILE A 209 8.08 -5.84 11.09
CA ILE A 209 9.12 -6.43 10.24
C ILE A 209 10.48 -6.25 10.89
N GLY A 210 11.44 -7.12 10.55
CA GLY A 210 12.84 -6.99 10.91
C GLY A 210 13.70 -6.77 9.67
N LEU A 211 14.51 -5.70 9.65
CA LEU A 211 15.50 -5.46 8.61
C LEU A 211 16.85 -6.03 9.02
N VAL A 212 17.45 -6.81 8.14
CA VAL A 212 18.74 -7.47 8.34
C VAL A 212 19.68 -7.02 7.23
N LYS A 213 20.91 -6.61 7.60
CA LYS A 213 21.93 -6.21 6.61
C LYS A 213 22.47 -7.38 5.79
N GLU A 214 22.23 -8.60 6.25
CA GLU A 214 22.68 -9.80 5.59
C GLU A 214 21.67 -10.29 4.55
N LYS A 215 22.15 -10.72 3.40
CA LYS A 215 21.34 -11.34 2.37
C LYS A 215 21.06 -12.79 2.73
N LEU A 216 19.88 -13.07 3.27
CA LEU A 216 19.43 -14.39 3.70
C LEU A 216 18.84 -15.23 2.54
N VAL A 217 18.29 -14.55 1.53
CA VAL A 217 17.59 -15.15 0.38
C VAL A 217 17.80 -14.33 -0.89
N ASP A 218 17.67 -14.98 -2.06
CA ASP A 218 17.73 -14.33 -3.38
C ASP A 218 16.37 -13.96 -3.94
N HIS A 219 15.30 -14.56 -3.42
CA HIS A 219 13.91 -14.33 -3.82
C HIS A 219 12.99 -14.35 -2.59
N VAL A 220 11.71 -14.05 -2.77
CA VAL A 220 10.75 -14.10 -1.68
C VAL A 220 10.49 -15.54 -1.26
N VAL A 221 10.74 -15.87 -0.01
CA VAL A 221 10.43 -17.18 0.61
C VAL A 221 9.41 -16.95 1.71
N ARG A 222 8.29 -17.66 1.63
CA ARG A 222 7.16 -17.57 2.56
C ARG A 222 6.90 -18.93 3.22
N GLY A 223 6.27 -18.90 4.37
CA GLY A 223 5.77 -20.10 5.06
C GLY A 223 4.83 -19.70 6.18
N GLN A 224 4.48 -20.65 7.02
CA GLN A 224 3.62 -20.39 8.17
C GLN A 224 4.33 -19.45 9.16
N GLY A 225 3.67 -18.36 9.52
CA GLY A 225 4.12 -17.40 10.53
C GLY A 225 5.17 -16.38 10.09
N ALA A 226 5.82 -16.56 8.94
CA ALA A 226 6.80 -15.60 8.46
C ALA A 226 7.03 -15.64 6.93
N TYR A 227 7.66 -14.59 6.44
CA TYR A 227 8.37 -14.58 5.15
C TYR A 227 9.77 -13.98 5.32
N VAL A 228 10.65 -14.30 4.39
CA VAL A 228 11.95 -13.65 4.22
C VAL A 228 12.05 -13.19 2.77
N ALA A 229 12.41 -11.93 2.54
CA ALA A 229 12.55 -11.38 1.20
C ALA A 229 13.82 -10.53 1.07
N PRO A 230 14.43 -10.43 -0.12
CA PRO A 230 15.53 -9.50 -0.35
C PRO A 230 15.06 -8.05 -0.12
N MET A 231 15.93 -7.20 0.46
CA MET A 231 15.66 -5.78 0.68
C MET A 231 16.97 -5.00 0.58
N GLY A 232 17.12 -4.20 -0.50
CA GLY A 232 18.42 -3.60 -0.80
C GLY A 232 19.51 -4.66 -0.90
N GLU A 233 20.62 -4.46 -0.19
CA GLU A 233 21.72 -5.43 -0.09
C GLU A 233 21.49 -6.49 1.01
N GLY A 234 20.43 -6.37 1.78
CA GLY A 234 20.10 -7.26 2.88
C GLY A 234 18.80 -8.04 2.69
N SER A 235 18.11 -8.26 3.80
CA SER A 235 16.83 -8.97 3.81
C SER A 235 15.83 -8.33 4.76
N VAL A 236 14.55 -8.59 4.52
CA VAL A 236 13.45 -8.28 5.43
C VAL A 236 12.79 -9.57 5.89
N ILE A 237 12.54 -9.66 7.19
CA ILE A 237 11.76 -10.72 7.84
C ILE A 237 10.40 -10.12 8.21
N GLY A 238 9.30 -10.79 7.89
CA GLY A 238 7.95 -10.27 8.18
C GLY A 238 6.87 -11.36 8.11
N ALA A 239 5.68 -11.06 8.41
CA ALA A 239 5.22 -9.89 9.15
C ALA A 239 4.13 -10.30 10.12
N THR A 240 4.02 -9.59 11.22
CA THR A 240 2.86 -9.78 12.10
C THR A 240 1.58 -9.18 11.48
N MET A 241 0.45 -9.64 11.97
CA MET A 241 -0.89 -9.12 11.66
C MET A 241 -1.66 -8.96 12.96
N GLU A 242 -1.83 -7.72 13.43
CA GLU A 242 -2.37 -7.40 14.74
C GLU A 242 -3.56 -6.44 14.57
N PRO A 243 -4.78 -7.00 14.39
CA PRO A 243 -5.99 -6.19 14.20
C PRO A 243 -6.27 -5.30 15.42
N GLY A 244 -6.70 -4.05 15.16
CA GLY A 244 -7.05 -3.08 16.19
C GLY A 244 -5.85 -2.32 16.78
N GLU A 245 -4.64 -2.83 16.64
CA GLU A 245 -3.43 -2.23 17.24
C GLU A 245 -2.93 -1.02 16.42
N ARG A 246 -2.62 0.07 17.11
CA ARG A 246 -2.13 1.33 16.51
C ARG A 246 -0.71 1.72 16.93
N SER A 247 -0.10 1.03 17.89
CA SER A 247 1.26 1.32 18.32
C SER A 247 2.26 1.05 17.20
N VAL A 248 3.19 1.95 16.99
CA VAL A 248 4.32 1.78 16.07
C VAL A 248 5.59 1.32 16.78
N THR A 249 5.50 1.04 18.07
CA THR A 249 6.60 0.45 18.85
C THR A 249 6.61 -1.06 18.63
N PRO A 250 7.74 -1.66 18.21
CA PRO A 250 7.85 -3.11 18.07
C PRO A 250 7.62 -3.86 19.40
N ASP A 251 6.92 -4.98 19.32
CA ASP A 251 6.69 -5.90 20.44
C ASP A 251 7.74 -7.02 20.35
N GLY A 252 8.64 -7.07 21.34
CA GLY A 252 9.76 -8.02 21.36
C GLY A 252 9.34 -9.48 21.29
N ALA A 253 8.31 -9.89 22.03
CA ALA A 253 7.88 -11.30 22.05
C ALA A 253 7.32 -11.73 20.67
N ARG A 254 6.56 -10.86 20.00
CA ARG A 254 6.06 -11.12 18.65
C ARG A 254 7.16 -11.10 17.60
N CYS A 255 8.16 -10.22 17.75
CA CYS A 255 9.34 -10.17 16.89
C CYS A 255 10.17 -11.47 17.01
N GLU A 256 10.38 -11.96 18.23
CA GLU A 256 11.08 -13.23 18.48
C GLU A 256 10.32 -14.44 17.91
N ALA A 257 9.00 -14.51 18.10
CA ALA A 257 8.18 -15.56 17.51
C ALA A 257 8.23 -15.57 15.98
N MET A 258 8.19 -14.37 15.35
CA MET A 258 8.33 -14.23 13.91
C MET A 258 9.72 -14.63 13.42
N LEU A 259 10.78 -14.30 14.14
CA LEU A 259 12.14 -14.71 13.82
C LEU A 259 12.29 -16.25 13.89
N ALA A 260 11.73 -16.87 14.92
CA ALA A 260 11.72 -18.34 15.04
C ALA A 260 11.00 -18.98 13.84
N ALA A 261 9.85 -18.45 13.44
CA ALA A 261 9.13 -18.91 12.24
C ALA A 261 9.96 -18.70 10.96
N ALA A 262 10.68 -17.58 10.84
CA ALA A 262 11.54 -17.32 9.69
C ALA A 262 12.67 -18.36 9.54
N TRP A 263 13.29 -18.79 10.63
CA TRP A 263 14.29 -19.85 10.59
C TRP A 263 13.71 -21.20 10.13
N LEU A 264 12.49 -21.53 10.56
CA LEU A 264 11.78 -22.71 10.07
C LEU A 264 11.50 -22.63 8.57
N VAL A 265 11.03 -21.48 8.11
CA VAL A 265 10.76 -21.21 6.68
C VAL A 265 12.03 -21.31 5.83
N LEU A 266 13.17 -20.83 6.35
CA LEU A 266 14.46 -20.93 5.67
C LEU A 266 15.00 -22.36 5.67
N GLY A 267 14.55 -23.22 6.60
CA GLY A 267 15.11 -24.57 6.78
C GLY A 267 16.56 -24.52 7.31
N GLN A 268 16.87 -23.49 8.09
CA GLN A 268 18.21 -23.26 8.66
C GLN A 268 18.15 -23.25 10.19
N PRO A 269 19.22 -23.68 10.86
CA PRO A 269 19.28 -23.54 12.31
C PRO A 269 19.33 -22.08 12.72
N PRO A 270 18.68 -21.70 13.85
CA PRO A 270 18.74 -20.37 14.40
C PRO A 270 20.18 -19.93 14.68
N ARG A 271 20.48 -18.68 14.34
CA ARG A 271 21.76 -18.03 14.67
C ARG A 271 21.54 -16.57 15.02
N PRO A 272 22.45 -15.92 15.74
CA PRO A 272 22.35 -14.50 16.05
C PRO A 272 22.30 -13.64 14.78
N LEU A 273 21.39 -12.68 14.75
CA LEU A 273 21.27 -11.64 13.73
C LEU A 273 21.14 -10.28 14.41
N THR A 274 21.76 -9.27 13.81
CA THR A 274 21.44 -7.87 14.15
C THR A 274 20.24 -7.43 13.34
N ILE A 275 19.12 -7.16 14.00
CA ILE A 275 17.84 -6.88 13.37
C ILE A 275 17.35 -5.49 13.81
N ASP A 276 17.02 -4.66 12.84
CA ASP A 276 16.31 -3.39 13.02
C ASP A 276 14.80 -3.67 12.93
N TRP A 277 14.16 -3.77 14.08
CA TRP A 277 12.73 -4.02 14.19
C TRP A 277 11.93 -2.75 13.96
N ARG A 278 10.92 -2.84 13.11
CA ARG A 278 10.01 -1.73 12.77
C ARG A 278 8.57 -2.18 12.79
N ALA A 279 7.68 -1.24 13.11
CA ALA A 279 6.24 -1.46 13.06
C ALA A 279 5.56 -0.38 12.22
N GLY A 280 4.49 -0.76 11.53
CA GLY A 280 3.65 0.17 10.77
C GLY A 280 2.18 -0.22 10.87
N VAL A 281 1.29 0.77 10.82
CA VAL A 281 -0.15 0.55 10.95
C VAL A 281 -0.81 0.68 9.57
N ARG A 282 -1.37 -0.42 9.10
CA ARG A 282 -2.12 -0.51 7.85
C ARG A 282 -3.59 -0.18 8.10
N GLY A 283 -4.26 0.41 7.13
CA GLY A 283 -5.72 0.48 7.11
C GLY A 283 -6.32 -0.69 6.32
N THR A 284 -7.42 -1.24 6.79
CA THR A 284 -8.22 -2.22 6.04
C THR A 284 -9.69 -1.84 6.01
N THR A 285 -10.34 -2.14 4.93
CA THR A 285 -11.80 -2.13 4.76
C THR A 285 -12.41 -3.43 5.28
N PRO A 286 -13.73 -3.53 5.44
CA PRO A 286 -14.42 -4.76 5.87
C PRO A 286 -14.18 -5.96 4.93
N ASP A 287 -14.09 -5.74 3.61
CA ASP A 287 -13.85 -6.78 2.60
C ASP A 287 -12.37 -7.00 2.24
N GLY A 288 -11.45 -6.18 2.80
CA GLY A 288 -10.02 -6.28 2.55
C GLY A 288 -9.54 -5.69 1.21
N LEU A 289 -10.43 -5.21 0.34
CA LEU A 289 -10.12 -4.48 -0.88
C LEU A 289 -10.11 -2.97 -0.60
N PRO A 290 -9.24 -2.18 -1.25
CA PRO A 290 -9.20 -0.74 -1.01
C PRO A 290 -10.46 -0.04 -1.48
N MET A 291 -10.75 1.11 -0.88
CA MET A 291 -11.68 2.09 -1.43
C MET A 291 -10.92 3.04 -2.33
N ALA A 292 -11.42 3.25 -3.55
CA ALA A 292 -10.86 4.19 -4.51
C ALA A 292 -11.95 4.89 -5.31
N GLY A 293 -11.87 6.21 -5.45
CA GLY A 293 -12.82 7.01 -6.24
C GLY A 293 -13.50 8.10 -5.44
N GLN A 294 -14.53 8.70 -6.04
CA GLN A 294 -15.21 9.88 -5.51
C GLN A 294 -16.18 9.51 -4.38
N VAL A 295 -16.15 10.29 -3.30
CA VAL A 295 -17.08 10.21 -2.14
C VAL A 295 -17.98 11.43 -2.03
N ALA A 296 -17.54 12.59 -2.55
CA ALA A 296 -18.32 13.82 -2.65
C ALA A 296 -17.77 14.65 -3.83
N PRO A 297 -18.46 15.69 -4.30
CA PRO A 297 -17.96 16.52 -5.40
C PRO A 297 -16.54 17.04 -5.13
N GLY A 298 -15.59 16.74 -6.03
CA GLY A 298 -14.17 17.09 -5.90
C GLY A 298 -13.42 16.38 -4.77
N LEU A 299 -14.05 15.44 -4.05
CA LEU A 299 -13.41 14.70 -2.96
C LEU A 299 -13.38 13.20 -3.24
N HIS A 300 -12.18 12.63 -3.17
CA HIS A 300 -11.88 11.24 -3.49
C HIS A 300 -11.17 10.55 -2.33
N VAL A 301 -11.19 9.23 -2.33
CA VAL A 301 -10.44 8.40 -1.36
C VAL A 301 -9.55 7.38 -2.07
N ALA A 302 -8.44 7.02 -1.41
CA ALA A 302 -7.51 5.96 -1.76
C ALA A 302 -7.06 5.28 -0.46
N LEU A 303 -7.90 4.41 0.12
CA LEU A 303 -7.77 3.92 1.50
C LEU A 303 -7.96 2.41 1.62
N GLY A 304 -7.41 1.83 2.69
CA GLY A 304 -7.78 0.51 3.16
C GLY A 304 -7.26 -0.69 2.36
N PRO A 305 -6.03 -0.70 1.80
CA PRO A 305 -5.53 -1.80 0.99
C PRO A 305 -5.07 -3.01 1.83
N ARG A 306 -5.32 -3.03 3.13
CA ARG A 306 -4.83 -4.04 4.06
C ARG A 306 -3.30 -4.20 3.91
N ARG A 307 -2.80 -5.32 3.41
CA ARG A 307 -1.37 -5.57 3.15
C ARG A 307 -0.96 -5.40 1.67
N ASN A 308 -1.92 -5.13 0.78
CA ASN A 308 -1.72 -5.10 -0.67
C ASN A 308 -1.53 -3.68 -1.24
N GLY A 309 -1.10 -2.71 -0.43
CA GLY A 309 -0.94 -1.31 -0.86
C GLY A 309 0.00 -1.15 -2.05
N TRP A 310 1.13 -1.85 -2.07
CA TRP A 310 2.05 -1.84 -3.21
C TRP A 310 1.44 -2.52 -4.43
N LEU A 311 0.87 -3.71 -4.29
CA LEU A 311 0.23 -4.42 -5.41
C LEU A 311 -0.86 -3.55 -6.06
N LEU A 312 -1.73 -2.95 -5.26
CA LEU A 312 -2.92 -2.23 -5.72
C LEU A 312 -2.67 -0.77 -6.11
N GLY A 313 -1.49 -0.22 -5.78
CA GLY A 313 -1.17 1.20 -5.98
C GLY A 313 -1.48 1.74 -7.37
N PRO A 314 -0.96 1.18 -8.47
CA PRO A 314 -1.23 1.66 -9.82
C PRO A 314 -2.71 1.58 -10.23
N LEU A 315 -3.44 0.52 -9.81
CA LEU A 315 -4.86 0.38 -10.09
C LEU A 315 -5.68 1.44 -9.35
N VAL A 316 -5.40 1.65 -8.06
CA VAL A 316 -6.03 2.70 -7.26
C VAL A 316 -5.73 4.07 -7.86
N GLY A 317 -4.49 4.33 -8.27
CA GLY A 317 -4.10 5.56 -8.94
C GLY A 317 -4.91 5.82 -10.21
N ALA A 318 -5.05 4.81 -11.08
CA ALA A 318 -5.84 4.90 -12.30
C ALA A 318 -7.33 5.17 -12.01
N VAL A 319 -7.93 4.45 -11.05
CA VAL A 319 -9.33 4.63 -10.64
C VAL A 319 -9.58 6.05 -10.10
N VAL A 320 -8.70 6.56 -9.25
CA VAL A 320 -8.81 7.93 -8.73
C VAL A 320 -8.68 8.95 -9.85
N ALA A 321 -7.70 8.80 -10.73
CA ALA A 321 -7.50 9.72 -11.84
C ALA A 321 -8.67 9.71 -12.82
N ASP A 322 -9.25 8.54 -13.13
CA ASP A 322 -10.48 8.45 -13.95
C ASP A 322 -11.65 9.17 -13.28
N ALA A 323 -11.80 9.01 -11.96
CA ALA A 323 -12.86 9.67 -11.21
C ALA A 323 -12.69 11.20 -11.19
N THR A 324 -11.45 11.73 -11.08
CA THR A 324 -11.22 13.20 -11.16
C THR A 324 -11.51 13.77 -12.54
N GLU A 325 -11.43 12.96 -13.59
CA GLU A 325 -11.70 13.36 -14.98
C GLU A 325 -13.14 13.09 -15.43
N GLY A 326 -13.99 12.57 -14.52
CA GLY A 326 -15.37 12.19 -14.84
C GLY A 326 -15.48 11.03 -15.83
N ARG A 327 -14.41 10.24 -15.95
CA ARG A 327 -14.39 9.04 -16.81
C ARG A 327 -15.07 7.86 -16.12
N ARG A 328 -15.51 6.89 -16.92
CA ARG A 328 -16.00 5.62 -16.37
C ARG A 328 -14.86 4.91 -15.65
N VAL A 329 -15.04 4.66 -14.35
CA VAL A 329 -14.06 3.96 -13.51
C VAL A 329 -13.90 2.52 -13.98
N ALA A 330 -12.65 2.12 -14.21
CA ALA A 330 -12.30 0.79 -14.72
C ALA A 330 -12.57 -0.36 -13.73
N GLU A 331 -12.65 -0.06 -12.42
CA GLU A 331 -12.79 -1.06 -11.36
C GLU A 331 -13.90 -0.68 -10.36
N PRO A 332 -15.18 -0.99 -10.68
CA PRO A 332 -16.32 -0.64 -9.82
C PRO A 332 -16.30 -1.29 -8.44
N THR A 333 -15.65 -2.46 -8.31
CA THR A 333 -15.53 -3.17 -7.03
C THR A 333 -14.77 -2.37 -5.97
N LEU A 334 -13.97 -1.37 -6.37
CA LEU A 334 -13.27 -0.49 -5.45
C LEU A 334 -14.08 0.76 -5.05
N HIS A 335 -15.32 0.90 -5.54
CA HIS A 335 -16.12 2.10 -5.28
C HIS A 335 -16.27 2.35 -3.77
N PRO A 336 -15.98 3.56 -3.29
CA PRO A 336 -15.93 3.83 -1.84
C PRO A 336 -17.30 3.74 -1.15
N LEU A 337 -18.39 3.97 -1.88
CA LEU A 337 -19.75 3.93 -1.32
C LEU A 337 -20.35 2.52 -1.24
N ARG A 338 -19.57 1.45 -1.53
CA ARG A 338 -20.07 0.07 -1.45
C ARG A 338 -20.37 -0.40 -0.03
N PHE A 339 -19.98 0.37 0.97
CA PHE A 339 -20.25 0.12 2.40
C PHE A 339 -21.26 1.08 3.02
N LEU A 340 -21.82 2.00 2.23
CA LEU A 340 -22.77 3.03 2.69
C LEU A 340 -24.20 2.73 2.30
#